data_6c4a1d68673654a9d68841d53a4b24b7
#
_entry.id   6c4a1d68673654a9d68841d53a4b24b7
#
_cell.length_a   1.000
_cell.length_b   1.000
_cell.length_c   1.000
_cell.angle_alpha   90.00
_cell.angle_beta   90.00
_cell.angle_gamma   90.00
#
_symmetry.space_group_name_H-M   'P 1'
#
loop_
_entity.id
_entity.type
_entity.pdbx_description
1 polymer ?
#
loop_
_entity_poly.entity_id
_entity_poly.type
_entity_poly.pdbx_seq_one_letter_code
_entity_poly.pdbx_strand_id
1 'polypeptide(L)'
;MEQKMIAAAHFKNWLLEKKMIPVYLEVVNQFVRNELNYYVIEYMVAGSELLIGVAGGYEEGAIEHCGHVHSKMELLMEGNEIEQAEALVDEIEGFWSSHAAVVEQIFRENAEEGRFVGHLLLASHEWDADSLCLELAERWNIQVESELSGTALNFNVDDMQVEISLYEGQMEHHAAQIHAASNIDWPEVLDVVNYHQAYLKVMVRSGASRLEAGKLHVKVMSCLSMQDNVLAVDAAGTIFEPGLYDEYSDLMKDGSFPLYNMIHFGFYRTSKGLSGYTYGLKMFGELEIEVLDTLGETEDLHEFLSTLVYSVLSGQIELKNGNKISLAEGHELMVSEGMSEALNEITVKVEYPD
;
A
#
# COMPACT_ATOMS: atom_id res chain seq x y z
N MET A 1 -4.89 -4.20 31.01
CA MET A 1 -6.02 -4.91 30.35
C MET A 1 -5.45 -6.22 29.86
N GLU A 2 -6.12 -7.34 30.04
CA GLU A 2 -5.56 -8.60 29.51
C GLU A 2 -5.70 -8.63 28.01
N GLN A 3 -4.69 -9.12 27.30
CA GLN A 3 -4.63 -9.23 25.83
C GLN A 3 -5.86 -9.95 25.24
N LYS A 4 -6.37 -10.95 25.95
CA LYS A 4 -7.64 -11.63 25.65
C LYS A 4 -8.83 -10.66 25.47
N MET A 5 -8.92 -9.61 26.30
CA MET A 5 -10.00 -8.62 26.21
C MET A 5 -9.84 -7.70 25.00
N ILE A 6 -8.60 -7.41 24.62
CA ILE A 6 -8.29 -6.63 23.42
C ILE A 6 -8.68 -7.42 22.17
N ALA A 7 -8.32 -8.70 22.12
CA ALA A 7 -8.70 -9.60 21.04
C ALA A 7 -10.22 -9.70 20.85
N ALA A 8 -10.97 -9.85 21.96
CA ALA A 8 -12.43 -9.86 21.91
C ALA A 8 -13.03 -8.53 21.43
N ALA A 9 -12.47 -7.41 21.85
CA ALA A 9 -12.92 -6.09 21.41
C ALA A 9 -12.62 -5.86 19.91
N HIS A 10 -11.44 -6.24 19.46
CA HIS A 10 -11.02 -6.17 18.07
C HIS A 10 -11.95 -7.00 17.18
N PHE A 11 -12.19 -8.26 17.54
CA PHE A 11 -13.13 -9.12 16.81
C PHE A 11 -14.54 -8.57 16.76
N LYS A 12 -15.02 -8.03 17.89
CA LYS A 12 -16.34 -7.38 17.96
C LYS A 12 -16.45 -6.17 17.05
N ASN A 13 -15.42 -5.32 17.01
CA ASN A 13 -15.38 -4.15 16.14
C ASN A 13 -15.42 -4.58 14.66
N TRP A 14 -14.62 -5.58 14.27
CA TRP A 14 -14.63 -6.16 12.93
C TRP A 14 -16.04 -6.66 12.53
N LEU A 15 -16.79 -7.33 13.43
CA LEU A 15 -18.17 -7.72 13.16
C LEU A 15 -19.10 -6.51 12.96
N LEU A 16 -18.95 -5.47 13.78
CA LEU A 16 -19.78 -4.26 13.70
C LEU A 16 -19.51 -3.48 12.40
N GLU A 17 -18.28 -3.38 11.97
CA GLU A 17 -17.89 -2.79 10.67
C GLU A 17 -18.56 -3.50 9.49
N LYS A 18 -18.68 -4.82 9.57
CA LYS A 18 -19.43 -5.64 8.60
C LYS A 18 -20.95 -5.59 8.79
N LYS A 19 -21.46 -4.69 9.64
CA LYS A 19 -22.88 -4.57 10.01
C LYS A 19 -23.49 -5.85 10.59
N MET A 20 -22.62 -6.70 11.15
CA MET A 20 -23.00 -7.92 11.85
C MET A 20 -23.01 -7.64 13.37
N ILE A 21 -24.19 -7.69 13.97
CA ILE A 21 -24.31 -7.47 15.42
C ILE A 21 -24.19 -8.84 16.12
N PRO A 22 -23.13 -9.08 16.91
CA PRO A 22 -23.00 -10.33 17.62
C PRO A 22 -24.03 -10.42 18.76
N VAL A 23 -24.75 -11.54 18.79
CA VAL A 23 -25.67 -11.90 19.90
C VAL A 23 -24.95 -12.72 20.98
N TYR A 24 -23.84 -13.34 20.62
CA TYR A 24 -22.92 -14.04 21.50
C TYR A 24 -21.49 -13.84 20.97
N LEU A 25 -20.52 -13.67 21.88
CA LEU A 25 -19.09 -13.60 21.58
C LEU A 25 -18.30 -13.94 22.83
N GLU A 26 -17.49 -14.98 22.78
CA GLU A 26 -16.63 -15.41 23.89
C GLU A 26 -15.28 -15.90 23.35
N VAL A 27 -14.19 -15.51 24.01
CA VAL A 27 -12.86 -16.08 23.77
C VAL A 27 -12.74 -17.37 24.56
N VAL A 28 -12.77 -18.50 23.89
CA VAL A 28 -12.83 -19.82 24.50
C VAL A 28 -11.49 -20.49 24.67
N ASN A 29 -10.52 -20.20 23.78
CA ASN A 29 -9.22 -20.81 23.80
C ASN A 29 -8.12 -19.84 23.30
N GLN A 30 -6.85 -20.27 23.37
CA GLN A 30 -5.70 -19.57 22.81
C GLN A 30 -4.64 -20.56 22.35
N PHE A 31 -3.82 -20.14 21.37
CA PHE A 31 -2.63 -20.84 20.94
C PHE A 31 -1.52 -19.86 20.56
N VAL A 32 -0.29 -20.35 20.46
CA VAL A 32 0.88 -19.57 20.05
C VAL A 32 1.39 -20.13 18.72
N ARG A 33 1.64 -19.23 17.76
CA ARG A 33 2.21 -19.58 16.46
C ARG A 33 3.23 -18.50 16.08
N ASN A 34 4.43 -18.92 15.69
CA ASN A 34 5.55 -18.00 15.34
C ASN A 34 5.79 -16.94 16.42
N GLU A 35 5.78 -17.34 17.70
CA GLU A 35 5.95 -16.46 18.87
C GLU A 35 4.84 -15.41 19.07
N LEU A 36 3.76 -15.47 18.31
CA LEU A 36 2.59 -14.58 18.42
C LEU A 36 1.41 -15.32 19.05
N ASN A 37 0.61 -14.59 19.84
CA ASN A 37 -0.58 -15.08 20.49
C ASN A 37 -1.80 -14.97 19.59
N TYR A 38 -2.61 -16.02 19.58
CA TYR A 38 -3.89 -16.12 18.87
C TYR A 38 -4.98 -16.54 19.84
N TYR A 39 -6.15 -15.91 19.73
CA TYR A 39 -7.31 -16.15 20.59
C TYR A 39 -8.47 -16.70 19.78
N VAL A 40 -8.94 -17.89 20.15
CA VAL A 40 -10.08 -18.56 19.52
C VAL A 40 -11.36 -17.97 20.05
N ILE A 41 -12.23 -17.56 19.16
CA ILE A 41 -13.47 -16.84 19.48
C ILE A 41 -14.66 -17.61 18.94
N GLU A 42 -15.55 -18.03 19.85
CA GLU A 42 -16.88 -18.48 19.49
C GLU A 42 -17.82 -17.29 19.39
N TYR A 43 -18.61 -17.23 18.35
CA TYR A 43 -19.56 -16.14 18.19
C TYR A 43 -20.82 -16.56 17.43
N MET A 44 -21.91 -15.81 17.63
CA MET A 44 -23.14 -15.91 16.85
C MET A 44 -23.59 -14.51 16.43
N VAL A 45 -24.08 -14.40 15.22
CA VAL A 45 -24.81 -13.22 14.72
C VAL A 45 -26.29 -13.57 14.58
N ALA A 46 -27.14 -12.58 14.41
CA ALA A 46 -28.58 -12.83 14.35
C ALA A 46 -28.92 -13.81 13.21
N GLY A 47 -29.48 -14.96 13.58
CA GLY A 47 -29.91 -16.01 12.64
C GLY A 47 -28.83 -17.01 12.24
N SER A 48 -27.62 -16.94 12.79
CA SER A 48 -26.59 -17.96 12.58
C SER A 48 -26.60 -19.06 13.64
N GLU A 49 -25.99 -20.18 13.32
CA GLU A 49 -25.50 -21.16 14.30
C GLU A 49 -24.22 -20.63 14.97
N LEU A 50 -23.61 -21.41 15.86
CA LEU A 50 -22.36 -21.07 16.51
C LEU A 50 -21.21 -21.10 15.50
N LEU A 51 -20.50 -19.99 15.40
CA LEU A 51 -19.41 -19.76 14.46
C LEU A 51 -18.09 -19.68 15.21
N ILE A 52 -17.00 -19.94 14.49
CA ILE A 52 -15.64 -19.80 14.97
C ILE A 52 -14.90 -18.66 14.25
N GLY A 53 -14.06 -17.96 14.98
CA GLY A 53 -13.12 -16.97 14.44
C GLY A 53 -11.88 -16.90 15.32
N VAL A 54 -10.88 -16.19 14.83
CA VAL A 54 -9.60 -16.01 15.52
C VAL A 54 -9.21 -14.55 15.45
N ALA A 55 -8.80 -13.99 16.59
CA ALA A 55 -8.05 -12.74 16.65
C ALA A 55 -6.62 -13.05 17.08
N GLY A 56 -5.63 -12.72 16.25
CA GLY A 56 -4.26 -13.16 16.47
C GLY A 56 -3.20 -12.24 15.91
N GLY A 57 -1.94 -12.65 16.12
CA GLY A 57 -0.79 -11.84 15.73
C GLY A 57 -0.33 -10.88 16.81
N TYR A 58 -0.67 -11.13 18.09
CA TYR A 58 -0.27 -10.28 19.20
C TYR A 58 1.06 -10.74 19.80
N GLU A 59 2.02 -9.82 19.94
CA GLU A 59 3.26 -10.06 20.68
C GLU A 59 2.97 -10.29 22.17
N GLU A 60 3.87 -11.02 22.86
CA GLU A 60 3.70 -11.28 24.27
C GLU A 60 3.76 -9.97 25.08
N GLY A 61 2.69 -9.70 25.83
CA GLY A 61 2.58 -8.52 26.69
C GLY A 61 2.20 -7.24 25.96
N ALA A 62 2.03 -7.24 24.65
CA ALA A 62 1.55 -6.08 23.91
C ALA A 62 0.11 -5.72 24.32
N ILE A 63 -0.09 -4.44 24.64
CA ILE A 63 -1.40 -3.88 25.01
C ILE A 63 -2.01 -3.12 23.81
N GLU A 64 -1.16 -2.62 22.92
CA GLU A 64 -1.52 -1.88 21.73
C GLU A 64 -1.09 -2.75 20.55
N HIS A 65 -2.02 -3.35 19.83
CA HIS A 65 -1.66 -3.71 18.51
C HIS A 65 -2.64 -4.52 17.74
N CYS A 66 -2.60 -4.24 16.66
CA CYS A 66 -2.72 -4.75 15.34
C CYS A 66 -2.78 -6.27 15.16
N GLY A 67 -3.43 -7.00 16.01
CA GLY A 67 -3.80 -8.37 15.69
C GLY A 67 -4.69 -8.40 14.44
N HIS A 68 -4.62 -9.48 13.69
CA HIS A 68 -5.53 -9.73 12.56
C HIS A 68 -6.74 -10.54 13.01
N VAL A 69 -7.89 -10.27 12.40
CA VAL A 69 -9.09 -11.09 12.58
C VAL A 69 -9.18 -12.07 11.41
N HIS A 70 -9.23 -13.37 11.73
CA HIS A 70 -9.38 -14.46 10.78
C HIS A 70 -10.76 -15.09 10.98
N SER A 71 -11.71 -14.80 10.12
CA SER A 71 -13.04 -15.39 10.13
C SER A 71 -13.73 -15.26 8.78
N LYS A 72 -14.37 -16.33 8.33
CA LYS A 72 -15.13 -16.41 7.08
C LYS A 72 -16.55 -16.98 7.27
N MET A 73 -17.17 -16.75 8.42
CA MET A 73 -18.48 -17.30 8.79
C MET A 73 -18.48 -18.85 8.83
N GLU A 74 -17.45 -19.42 9.39
CA GLU A 74 -17.29 -20.85 9.50
C GLU A 74 -18.00 -21.41 10.73
N LEU A 75 -18.77 -22.50 10.57
CA LEU A 75 -19.44 -23.15 11.67
C LEU A 75 -18.43 -23.84 12.58
N LEU A 76 -18.64 -23.71 13.91
CA LEU A 76 -17.84 -24.45 14.87
C LEU A 76 -18.09 -25.95 14.76
N MET A 77 -17.02 -26.72 14.60
CA MET A 77 -17.08 -28.19 14.63
C MET A 77 -16.80 -28.70 16.06
N GLU A 78 -17.66 -29.59 16.56
CA GLU A 78 -17.49 -30.12 17.90
C GLU A 78 -16.16 -30.88 18.07
N GLY A 79 -15.40 -30.54 19.08
CA GLY A 79 -14.34 -31.34 19.66
C GLY A 79 -12.92 -30.97 19.30
N ASN A 80 -12.66 -29.95 18.44
CA ASN A 80 -11.30 -29.53 18.13
C ASN A 80 -11.18 -28.07 17.69
N GLU A 81 -11.57 -27.15 18.57
CA GLU A 81 -11.59 -25.71 18.33
C GLU A 81 -10.22 -25.12 17.93
N ILE A 82 -9.14 -25.62 18.55
CA ILE A 82 -7.79 -25.16 18.25
C ILE A 82 -7.35 -25.58 16.85
N GLU A 83 -7.53 -26.85 16.47
CA GLU A 83 -7.16 -27.32 15.14
C GLU A 83 -7.97 -26.59 14.06
N GLN A 84 -9.26 -26.34 14.29
CA GLN A 84 -10.10 -25.59 13.38
C GLN A 84 -9.64 -24.13 13.28
N ALA A 85 -9.27 -23.51 14.39
CA ALA A 85 -8.74 -22.16 14.43
C ALA A 85 -7.39 -22.05 13.71
N GLU A 86 -6.48 -23.00 13.92
CA GLU A 86 -5.18 -23.06 13.20
C GLU A 86 -5.40 -23.24 11.70
N ALA A 87 -6.29 -24.14 11.29
CA ALA A 87 -6.62 -24.35 9.88
C ALA A 87 -7.24 -23.10 9.22
N LEU A 88 -8.09 -22.37 9.95
CA LEU A 88 -8.68 -21.12 9.49
C LEU A 88 -7.61 -20.03 9.27
N VAL A 89 -6.66 -19.91 10.19
CA VAL A 89 -5.52 -19.00 10.05
C VAL A 89 -4.66 -19.41 8.85
N ASP A 90 -4.32 -20.71 8.71
CA ASP A 90 -3.53 -21.20 7.57
C ASP A 90 -4.20 -20.93 6.23
N GLU A 91 -5.50 -21.14 6.13
CA GLU A 91 -6.26 -20.91 4.91
C GLU A 91 -6.28 -19.42 4.53
N ILE A 92 -6.57 -18.54 5.47
CA ILE A 92 -6.67 -17.10 5.23
C ILE A 92 -5.30 -16.49 4.95
N GLU A 93 -4.27 -16.81 5.77
CA GLU A 93 -2.91 -16.33 5.54
C GLU A 93 -2.33 -16.91 4.24
N GLY A 94 -2.58 -18.17 3.94
CA GLY A 94 -2.15 -18.80 2.69
C GLY A 94 -2.83 -18.18 1.46
N PHE A 95 -4.11 -17.84 1.56
CA PHE A 95 -4.83 -17.12 0.51
C PHE A 95 -4.19 -15.76 0.25
N TRP A 96 -4.02 -14.93 1.29
CA TRP A 96 -3.45 -13.59 1.14
C TRP A 96 -2.00 -13.64 0.70
N SER A 97 -1.18 -14.54 1.24
CA SER A 97 0.23 -14.69 0.84
C SER A 97 0.38 -15.09 -0.63
N SER A 98 -0.45 -16.02 -1.11
CA SER A 98 -0.41 -16.43 -2.51
C SER A 98 -0.88 -15.33 -3.47
N HIS A 99 -1.92 -14.57 -3.09
CA HIS A 99 -2.38 -13.44 -3.88
C HIS A 99 -1.38 -12.28 -3.85
N ALA A 100 -0.81 -11.97 -2.69
CA ALA A 100 0.24 -10.98 -2.57
C ALA A 100 1.45 -11.31 -3.46
N ALA A 101 1.89 -12.56 -3.50
CA ALA A 101 2.98 -12.97 -4.36
C ALA A 101 2.66 -12.81 -5.86
N VAL A 102 1.41 -13.13 -6.28
CA VAL A 102 0.97 -12.92 -7.67
C VAL A 102 0.91 -11.44 -8.02
N VAL A 103 0.34 -10.63 -7.13
CA VAL A 103 0.25 -9.18 -7.32
C VAL A 103 1.65 -8.58 -7.39
N GLU A 104 2.53 -8.94 -6.47
CA GLU A 104 3.93 -8.51 -6.48
C GLU A 104 4.63 -8.88 -7.78
N GLN A 105 4.44 -10.09 -8.29
CA GLN A 105 5.00 -10.51 -9.58
C GLN A 105 4.48 -9.65 -10.74
N ILE A 106 3.16 -9.41 -10.80
CA ILE A 106 2.54 -8.56 -11.83
C ILE A 106 3.11 -7.14 -11.77
N PHE A 107 3.25 -6.57 -10.58
CA PHE A 107 3.83 -5.24 -10.42
C PHE A 107 5.30 -5.19 -10.83
N ARG A 108 6.09 -6.23 -10.52
CA ARG A 108 7.49 -6.34 -10.96
C ARG A 108 7.63 -6.45 -12.48
N GLU A 109 6.78 -7.27 -13.10
CA GLU A 109 6.77 -7.44 -14.57
C GLU A 109 6.33 -6.15 -15.28
N ASN A 110 5.48 -5.35 -14.63
CA ASN A 110 5.03 -4.05 -15.12
C ASN A 110 5.90 -2.87 -14.71
N ALA A 111 6.78 -3.02 -13.72
CA ALA A 111 7.70 -1.99 -13.28
C ALA A 111 8.89 -1.88 -14.24
N GLU A 112 8.67 -1.20 -15.35
CA GLU A 112 9.72 -0.83 -16.31
C GLU A 112 10.25 0.56 -15.96
N GLU A 113 11.55 0.71 -16.08
CA GLU A 113 12.22 2.01 -16.03
C GLU A 113 11.57 3.01 -17.00
N GLY A 114 11.19 4.17 -16.50
CA GLY A 114 10.52 5.21 -17.29
C GLY A 114 9.05 4.95 -17.61
N ARG A 115 8.42 3.97 -16.96
CA ARG A 115 6.98 3.68 -17.07
C ARG A 115 6.30 3.82 -15.72
N PHE A 116 5.39 4.78 -15.62
CA PHE A 116 4.63 5.09 -14.42
C PHE A 116 3.20 4.60 -14.60
N VAL A 117 2.72 3.79 -13.68
CA VAL A 117 1.38 3.20 -13.71
C VAL A 117 0.69 3.41 -12.37
N GLY A 118 -0.58 3.81 -12.43
CA GLY A 118 -1.47 3.92 -11.28
C GLY A 118 -2.90 3.64 -11.69
N HIS A 119 -3.78 3.48 -10.70
CA HIS A 119 -5.19 3.19 -10.94
C HIS A 119 -6.10 4.09 -10.10
N LEU A 120 -7.24 4.48 -10.66
CA LEU A 120 -8.33 5.14 -9.94
C LEU A 120 -9.45 4.11 -9.79
N LEU A 121 -9.83 3.76 -8.56
CA LEU A 121 -10.92 2.84 -8.27
C LEU A 121 -12.24 3.59 -8.31
N LEU A 122 -13.19 3.13 -9.13
CA LEU A 122 -14.42 3.84 -9.42
C LEU A 122 -15.66 3.15 -8.85
N ALA A 123 -16.60 3.93 -8.34
CA ALA A 123 -17.91 3.45 -7.91
C ALA A 123 -18.84 3.06 -9.08
N SER A 124 -18.55 3.54 -10.30
CA SER A 124 -19.30 3.26 -11.52
C SER A 124 -18.39 3.24 -12.74
N HIS A 125 -18.92 2.85 -13.90
CA HIS A 125 -18.18 2.81 -15.18
C HIS A 125 -18.07 4.18 -15.87
N GLU A 126 -18.47 5.24 -15.20
CA GLU A 126 -18.46 6.59 -15.77
C GLU A 126 -17.19 7.33 -15.34
N TRP A 127 -16.60 8.08 -16.25
CA TRP A 127 -15.53 9.03 -15.98
C TRP A 127 -15.58 10.17 -17.00
N ASP A 128 -15.08 11.32 -16.64
CA ASP A 128 -15.18 12.55 -17.45
C ASP A 128 -13.81 12.94 -18.01
N ALA A 129 -13.60 12.61 -19.30
CA ALA A 129 -12.36 12.96 -20.01
C ALA A 129 -12.25 14.45 -20.31
N ASP A 130 -13.40 15.14 -20.53
CA ASP A 130 -13.41 16.57 -20.81
C ASP A 130 -13.02 17.36 -19.55
N SER A 131 -13.56 16.94 -18.40
CA SER A 131 -13.16 17.47 -17.09
C SER A 131 -11.68 17.28 -16.84
N LEU A 132 -11.10 16.13 -17.12
CA LEU A 132 -9.65 15.90 -17.00
C LEU A 132 -8.86 16.90 -17.86
N CYS A 133 -9.23 17.09 -19.13
CA CYS A 133 -8.52 18.01 -20.02
C CYS A 133 -8.62 19.47 -19.52
N LEU A 134 -9.77 19.85 -18.96
CA LEU A 134 -9.97 21.17 -18.38
C LEU A 134 -9.08 21.37 -17.13
N GLU A 135 -9.09 20.42 -16.20
CA GLU A 135 -8.28 20.44 -14.99
C GLU A 135 -6.77 20.48 -15.29
N LEU A 136 -6.30 19.69 -16.25
CA LEU A 136 -4.91 19.74 -16.71
C LEU A 136 -4.52 21.11 -17.24
N ALA A 137 -5.43 21.75 -18.00
CA ALA A 137 -5.18 23.08 -18.54
C ALA A 137 -5.18 24.16 -17.45
N GLU A 138 -6.18 24.16 -16.58
CA GLU A 138 -6.35 25.21 -15.57
C GLU A 138 -5.34 25.10 -14.42
N ARG A 139 -5.12 23.87 -13.93
CA ARG A 139 -4.30 23.63 -12.76
C ARG A 139 -2.81 23.52 -13.05
N TRP A 140 -2.48 22.88 -14.18
CA TRP A 140 -1.08 22.55 -14.51
C TRP A 140 -0.57 23.22 -15.79
N ASN A 141 -1.41 24.04 -16.46
CA ASN A 141 -1.10 24.68 -17.75
C ASN A 141 -0.69 23.66 -18.85
N ILE A 142 -1.31 22.47 -18.83
CA ILE A 142 -1.08 21.41 -19.81
C ILE A 142 -2.28 21.39 -20.77
N GLN A 143 -2.03 21.75 -22.03
CA GLN A 143 -3.05 21.69 -23.08
C GLN A 143 -3.01 20.31 -23.71
N VAL A 144 -4.15 19.62 -23.74
CA VAL A 144 -4.29 18.27 -24.30
C VAL A 144 -5.09 18.36 -25.60
N GLU A 145 -4.46 17.98 -26.69
CA GLU A 145 -5.17 17.70 -27.94
C GLU A 145 -5.38 16.18 -28.00
N SER A 146 -6.58 15.73 -27.73
CA SER A 146 -6.90 14.32 -27.68
C SER A 146 -8.24 13.99 -28.31
N GLU A 147 -8.35 12.78 -28.83
CA GLU A 147 -9.62 12.18 -29.20
C GLU A 147 -9.90 10.98 -28.28
N LEU A 148 -11.05 11.00 -27.62
CA LEU A 148 -11.53 9.84 -26.87
C LEU A 148 -11.88 8.73 -27.87
N SER A 149 -11.22 7.59 -27.77
CA SER A 149 -11.49 6.42 -28.58
C SER A 149 -12.06 5.28 -27.74
N GLY A 150 -13.38 5.15 -27.73
CA GLY A 150 -14.07 4.14 -26.93
C GLY A 150 -13.85 4.37 -25.42
N THR A 151 -13.16 3.44 -24.74
CA THR A 151 -12.86 3.47 -23.30
C THR A 151 -11.47 4.01 -22.98
N ALA A 152 -10.71 4.46 -23.98
CA ALA A 152 -9.33 4.90 -23.82
C ALA A 152 -9.11 6.33 -24.30
N LEU A 153 -8.29 7.08 -23.58
CA LEU A 153 -7.80 8.40 -23.93
C LEU A 153 -6.27 8.33 -24.05
N ASN A 154 -5.75 8.78 -25.20
CA ASN A 154 -4.31 8.82 -25.46
C ASN A 154 -3.91 10.23 -25.88
N PHE A 155 -2.84 10.74 -25.29
CA PHE A 155 -2.27 12.02 -25.67
C PHE A 155 -0.77 12.10 -25.36
N ASN A 156 -0.11 13.10 -25.91
CA ASN A 156 1.29 13.37 -25.59
C ASN A 156 1.41 14.72 -24.90
N VAL A 157 2.39 14.80 -23.99
CA VAL A 157 2.84 16.05 -23.38
C VAL A 157 4.34 16.11 -23.60
N ASP A 158 4.80 17.04 -24.43
CA ASP A 158 6.16 17.09 -24.96
C ASP A 158 6.54 15.75 -25.61
N ASP A 159 7.58 15.07 -25.11
CA ASP A 159 8.05 13.76 -25.57
C ASP A 159 7.51 12.58 -24.75
N MET A 160 6.61 12.85 -23.80
CA MET A 160 6.00 11.84 -22.93
C MET A 160 4.64 11.39 -23.49
N GLN A 161 4.35 10.10 -23.36
CA GLN A 161 3.10 9.50 -23.79
C GLN A 161 2.21 9.17 -22.58
N VAL A 162 0.96 9.60 -22.62
CA VAL A 162 -0.08 9.30 -21.62
C VAL A 162 -1.13 8.39 -22.23
N GLU A 163 -1.46 7.33 -21.52
CA GLU A 163 -2.54 6.41 -21.85
C GLU A 163 -3.44 6.23 -20.63
N ILE A 164 -4.75 6.44 -20.79
CA ILE A 164 -5.77 6.22 -19.77
C ILE A 164 -6.78 5.25 -20.34
N SER A 165 -7.04 4.16 -19.65
CA SER A 165 -7.96 3.12 -20.09
C SER A 165 -8.92 2.72 -18.97
N LEU A 166 -10.23 2.66 -19.29
CA LEU A 166 -11.26 2.19 -18.39
C LEU A 166 -11.41 0.67 -18.49
N TYR A 167 -11.43 0.04 -17.34
CA TYR A 167 -11.70 -1.40 -17.18
C TYR A 167 -12.94 -1.61 -16.33
N GLU A 168 -13.80 -2.51 -16.76
CA GLU A 168 -15.01 -2.93 -16.03
C GLU A 168 -14.66 -4.01 -15.01
N GLY A 169 -15.31 -3.95 -13.84
CA GLY A 169 -15.09 -4.89 -12.75
C GLY A 169 -14.00 -4.46 -11.78
N GLN A 170 -13.74 -5.32 -10.81
CA GLN A 170 -12.68 -5.11 -9.82
C GLN A 170 -11.30 -5.45 -10.40
N MET A 171 -10.26 -4.88 -9.80
CA MET A 171 -8.88 -5.20 -10.17
C MET A 171 -8.60 -6.70 -9.98
N GLU A 172 -7.92 -7.28 -10.96
CA GLU A 172 -7.60 -8.72 -10.95
C GLU A 172 -6.72 -9.10 -9.74
N HIS A 173 -6.82 -10.36 -9.34
CA HIS A 173 -6.03 -10.96 -8.26
C HIS A 173 -6.13 -10.24 -6.92
N HIS A 174 -7.22 -9.54 -6.65
CA HIS A 174 -7.40 -8.74 -5.42
C HIS A 174 -6.29 -7.68 -5.21
N ALA A 175 -5.74 -7.12 -6.28
CA ALA A 175 -4.64 -6.19 -6.20
C ALA A 175 -4.96 -4.97 -5.31
N ALA A 176 -6.14 -4.38 -5.47
CA ALA A 176 -6.57 -3.25 -4.65
C ALA A 176 -6.65 -3.61 -3.16
N GLN A 177 -7.16 -4.81 -2.81
CA GLN A 177 -7.24 -5.27 -1.43
C GLN A 177 -5.85 -5.54 -0.83
N ILE A 178 -4.91 -6.07 -1.62
CA ILE A 178 -3.54 -6.33 -1.18
C ILE A 178 -2.81 -5.01 -0.91
N HIS A 179 -2.94 -4.03 -1.80
CA HIS A 179 -2.36 -2.71 -1.59
C HIS A 179 -3.03 -1.96 -0.41
N ALA A 180 -4.33 -2.14 -0.23
CA ALA A 180 -5.06 -1.58 0.90
C ALA A 180 -4.58 -2.17 2.25
N ALA A 181 -4.21 -3.44 2.29
CA ALA A 181 -3.75 -4.10 3.51
C ALA A 181 -2.42 -3.52 4.04
N SER A 182 -1.62 -2.86 3.21
CA SER A 182 -0.40 -2.18 3.61
C SER A 182 -0.63 -0.75 4.14
N ASN A 183 -1.85 -0.21 4.01
CA ASN A 183 -2.16 1.14 4.46
C ASN A 183 -2.64 1.12 5.91
N ILE A 184 -1.84 1.68 6.81
CA ILE A 184 -2.16 1.79 8.25
C ILE A 184 -2.85 3.11 8.60
N ASP A 185 -2.80 4.11 7.72
CA ASP A 185 -3.29 5.46 7.99
C ASP A 185 -4.76 5.64 7.63
N TRP A 186 -5.34 4.71 6.86
CA TRP A 186 -6.75 4.72 6.45
C TRP A 186 -7.46 3.42 6.86
N PRO A 187 -8.01 3.32 8.07
CA PRO A 187 -8.61 2.09 8.62
C PRO A 187 -9.75 1.51 7.78
N GLU A 188 -10.54 2.34 7.10
CA GLU A 188 -11.69 1.93 6.31
C GLU A 188 -11.34 1.52 4.87
N VAL A 189 -10.07 1.60 4.48
CA VAL A 189 -9.62 1.41 3.10
C VAL A 189 -10.04 0.07 2.49
N LEU A 190 -10.00 -1.02 3.26
CA LEU A 190 -10.42 -2.35 2.79
C LEU A 190 -11.90 -2.39 2.42
N ASP A 191 -12.76 -1.72 3.17
CA ASP A 191 -14.18 -1.63 2.83
C ASP A 191 -14.39 -0.77 1.59
N VAL A 192 -13.68 0.36 1.48
CA VAL A 192 -13.77 1.26 0.31
C VAL A 192 -13.36 0.53 -0.97
N VAL A 193 -12.21 -0.15 -0.99
CA VAL A 193 -11.74 -0.85 -2.19
C VAL A 193 -12.64 -2.01 -2.60
N ASN A 194 -13.39 -2.61 -1.68
CA ASN A 194 -14.34 -3.67 -1.99
C ASN A 194 -15.57 -3.18 -2.77
N TYR A 195 -15.86 -1.88 -2.76
CA TYR A 195 -17.03 -1.32 -3.45
C TYR A 195 -16.76 -0.90 -4.90
N HIS A 196 -15.50 -0.86 -5.37
CA HIS A 196 -15.26 -0.43 -6.73
C HIS A 196 -15.84 -1.42 -7.76
N GLN A 197 -16.43 -0.85 -8.82
CA GLN A 197 -17.09 -1.57 -9.91
C GLN A 197 -16.34 -1.45 -11.23
N ALA A 198 -15.40 -0.51 -11.31
CA ALA A 198 -14.54 -0.28 -12.44
C ALA A 198 -13.24 0.38 -11.96
N TYR A 199 -12.25 0.47 -12.83
CA TYR A 199 -11.05 1.26 -12.56
C TYR A 199 -10.49 1.90 -13.84
N LEU A 200 -9.88 3.07 -13.68
CA LEU A 200 -9.04 3.68 -14.70
C LEU A 200 -7.59 3.24 -14.46
N LYS A 201 -6.95 2.75 -15.49
CA LYS A 201 -5.49 2.58 -15.51
C LYS A 201 -4.88 3.78 -16.20
N VAL A 202 -4.03 4.49 -15.49
CA VAL A 202 -3.24 5.61 -16.00
C VAL A 202 -1.81 5.18 -16.18
N MET A 203 -1.29 5.34 -17.38
CA MET A 203 0.10 5.03 -17.69
C MET A 203 0.78 6.24 -18.36
N VAL A 204 1.97 6.58 -17.86
CA VAL A 204 2.85 7.57 -18.49
C VAL A 204 4.17 6.92 -18.83
N ARG A 205 4.57 7.04 -20.10
CA ARG A 205 5.91 6.62 -20.56
C ARG A 205 6.81 7.83 -20.66
N SER A 206 8.02 7.70 -20.10
CA SER A 206 9.00 8.78 -20.15
C SER A 206 9.52 9.01 -21.56
N GLY A 207 9.78 10.27 -21.84
CA GLY A 207 10.69 10.68 -22.88
C GLY A 207 12.13 10.78 -22.34
N ALA A 208 12.75 11.94 -22.49
CA ALA A 208 14.12 12.20 -22.06
C ALA A 208 14.30 12.25 -20.52
N SER A 209 13.25 12.57 -19.77
CA SER A 209 13.30 12.73 -18.32
C SER A 209 12.28 11.84 -17.60
N ARG A 210 12.74 10.87 -16.83
CA ARG A 210 11.90 10.03 -15.97
C ARG A 210 11.24 10.85 -14.86
N LEU A 211 11.97 11.83 -14.33
CA LEU A 211 11.47 12.70 -13.27
C LEU A 211 10.25 13.51 -13.73
N GLU A 212 10.32 14.09 -14.92
CA GLU A 212 9.20 14.84 -15.50
C GLU A 212 8.02 13.92 -15.86
N ALA A 213 8.30 12.70 -16.34
CA ALA A 213 7.25 11.72 -16.60
C ALA A 213 6.54 11.29 -15.32
N GLY A 214 7.26 11.08 -14.23
CA GLY A 214 6.67 10.83 -12.92
C GLY A 214 5.80 11.99 -12.44
N LYS A 215 6.31 13.24 -12.54
CA LYS A 215 5.51 14.43 -12.21
C LYS A 215 4.24 14.54 -13.08
N LEU A 216 4.36 14.24 -14.39
CA LEU A 216 3.20 14.24 -15.28
C LEU A 216 2.18 13.17 -14.86
N HIS A 217 2.65 11.96 -14.50
CA HIS A 217 1.78 10.90 -13.99
C HIS A 217 0.99 11.36 -12.76
N VAL A 218 1.66 11.98 -11.78
CA VAL A 218 0.99 12.50 -10.57
C VAL A 218 -0.03 13.59 -10.91
N LYS A 219 0.29 14.50 -11.85
CA LYS A 219 -0.64 15.54 -12.30
C LYS A 219 -1.91 14.96 -12.93
N VAL A 220 -1.76 13.97 -13.79
CA VAL A 220 -2.90 13.29 -14.42
C VAL A 220 -3.73 12.55 -13.39
N MET A 221 -3.09 11.78 -12.50
CA MET A 221 -3.76 11.04 -11.44
C MET A 221 -4.52 11.98 -10.48
N SER A 222 -3.93 13.11 -10.09
CA SER A 222 -4.57 14.05 -9.18
C SER A 222 -5.80 14.75 -9.81
N CYS A 223 -5.72 15.13 -11.09
CA CYS A 223 -6.89 15.67 -11.78
C CYS A 223 -8.03 14.65 -11.88
N LEU A 224 -7.72 13.38 -12.08
CA LEU A 224 -8.72 12.31 -12.12
C LEU A 224 -9.27 11.98 -10.72
N SER A 225 -8.43 12.03 -9.69
CA SER A 225 -8.81 11.63 -8.33
C SER A 225 -9.96 12.46 -7.75
N MET A 226 -10.15 13.68 -8.24
CA MET A 226 -11.18 14.61 -7.77
C MET A 226 -12.53 14.46 -8.47
N GLN A 227 -12.70 13.48 -9.37
CA GLN A 227 -14.01 13.17 -9.96
C GLN A 227 -14.92 12.48 -8.94
N ASP A 228 -16.21 12.81 -8.95
CA ASP A 228 -17.20 12.44 -7.92
C ASP A 228 -17.34 10.91 -7.68
N ASN A 229 -17.02 10.08 -8.67
CA ASN A 229 -17.14 8.63 -8.58
C ASN A 229 -15.84 7.90 -8.23
N VAL A 230 -14.75 8.62 -7.98
CA VAL A 230 -13.48 8.04 -7.57
C VAL A 230 -13.52 7.70 -6.07
N LEU A 231 -13.34 6.44 -5.76
CA LEU A 231 -13.35 5.91 -4.39
C LEU A 231 -11.95 5.97 -3.76
N ALA A 232 -10.93 5.63 -4.54
CA ALA A 232 -9.56 5.53 -4.06
C ALA A 232 -8.56 5.63 -5.22
N VAL A 233 -7.31 5.94 -4.88
CA VAL A 233 -6.17 6.01 -5.80
C VAL A 233 -5.17 4.92 -5.44
N ASP A 234 -4.91 4.01 -6.36
CA ASP A 234 -3.88 2.99 -6.24
C ASP A 234 -2.61 3.46 -6.95
N ALA A 235 -1.60 3.78 -6.19
CA ALA A 235 -0.30 4.25 -6.68
C ALA A 235 0.83 3.84 -5.73
N ALA A 236 2.02 3.65 -6.28
CA ALA A 236 3.23 3.30 -5.52
C ALA A 236 3.05 2.07 -4.60
N GLY A 237 2.19 1.11 -4.97
CA GLY A 237 1.94 -0.11 -4.17
C GLY A 237 1.10 0.08 -2.91
N THR A 238 0.41 1.22 -2.77
CA THR A 238 -0.52 1.50 -1.68
C THR A 238 -1.79 2.18 -2.19
N ILE A 239 -2.80 2.28 -1.33
CA ILE A 239 -4.07 2.95 -1.64
C ILE A 239 -4.13 4.29 -0.92
N PHE A 240 -4.49 5.35 -1.64
CA PHE A 240 -4.69 6.68 -1.08
C PHE A 240 -6.17 7.06 -1.08
N GLU A 241 -6.57 7.82 -0.07
CA GLU A 241 -7.77 8.64 -0.15
C GLU A 241 -7.59 9.69 -1.26
N PRO A 242 -8.60 9.90 -2.15
CA PRO A 242 -8.46 10.82 -3.28
C PRO A 242 -8.00 12.24 -2.90
N GLY A 243 -8.58 12.79 -1.82
CA GLY A 243 -8.22 14.11 -1.32
C GLY A 243 -6.78 14.22 -0.82
N LEU A 244 -6.28 13.19 -0.14
CA LEU A 244 -4.89 13.15 0.34
C LEU A 244 -3.90 13.02 -0.82
N TYR A 245 -4.22 12.19 -1.83
CA TYR A 245 -3.39 12.09 -3.02
C TYR A 245 -3.28 13.43 -3.75
N ASP A 246 -4.39 14.15 -3.85
CA ASP A 246 -4.46 15.47 -4.46
C ASP A 246 -3.66 16.52 -3.67
N GLU A 247 -3.78 16.55 -2.34
CA GLU A 247 -3.04 17.43 -1.44
C GLU A 247 -1.51 17.24 -1.61
N TYR A 248 -1.04 16.00 -1.64
CA TYR A 248 0.39 15.72 -1.88
C TYR A 248 0.85 16.18 -3.26
N SER A 249 -0.01 16.10 -4.29
CA SER A 249 0.32 16.57 -5.62
C SER A 249 0.52 18.09 -5.67
N ASP A 250 -0.18 18.85 -4.83
CA ASP A 250 -0.13 20.30 -4.76
C ASP A 250 1.24 20.85 -4.35
N LEU A 251 2.08 20.04 -3.69
CA LEU A 251 3.47 20.37 -3.38
C LEU A 251 4.28 20.74 -4.66
N MET A 252 3.86 20.20 -5.82
CA MET A 252 4.50 20.57 -7.10
C MET A 252 4.27 22.02 -7.51
N LYS A 253 3.24 22.70 -7.01
CA LYS A 253 2.97 24.12 -7.28
C LYS A 253 4.06 25.02 -6.70
N ASP A 254 4.69 24.59 -5.61
CA ASP A 254 5.81 25.27 -4.96
C ASP A 254 7.18 24.79 -5.48
N GLY A 255 7.18 23.95 -6.53
CA GLY A 255 8.38 23.39 -7.13
C GLY A 255 8.95 22.17 -6.40
N SER A 256 8.28 21.66 -5.37
CA SER A 256 8.66 20.47 -4.66
C SER A 256 8.41 19.20 -5.50
N PHE A 257 9.13 18.14 -5.20
CA PHE A 257 8.91 16.84 -5.84
C PHE A 257 7.78 16.09 -5.11
N PRO A 258 6.80 15.49 -5.81
CA PRO A 258 5.65 14.81 -5.19
C PRO A 258 6.04 13.42 -4.67
N LEU A 259 6.93 13.39 -3.70
CA LEU A 259 7.58 12.17 -3.21
C LEU A 259 6.56 11.11 -2.76
N TYR A 260 5.60 11.53 -1.95
CA TYR A 260 4.61 10.62 -1.33
C TYR A 260 3.58 10.06 -2.31
N ASN A 261 3.36 10.71 -3.46
CA ASN A 261 2.53 10.16 -4.52
C ASN A 261 3.21 9.04 -5.31
N MET A 262 4.54 8.92 -5.22
CA MET A 262 5.34 8.10 -6.13
C MET A 262 6.15 7.02 -5.43
N ILE A 263 6.48 7.22 -4.17
CA ILE A 263 7.31 6.31 -3.38
C ILE A 263 6.56 5.92 -2.12
N HIS A 264 6.35 4.62 -1.94
CA HIS A 264 5.86 4.06 -0.69
C HIS A 264 7.04 3.79 0.26
N PHE A 265 6.82 4.10 1.53
CA PHE A 265 7.74 3.80 2.63
C PHE A 265 7.10 2.75 3.51
N GLY A 266 7.61 1.53 3.43
CA GLY A 266 7.14 0.42 4.26
C GLY A 266 8.01 0.26 5.52
N PHE A 267 7.38 -0.09 6.64
CA PHE A 267 8.08 -0.30 7.92
C PHE A 267 7.67 -1.63 8.53
N TYR A 268 8.64 -2.30 9.13
CA TYR A 268 8.40 -3.54 9.87
C TYR A 268 9.37 -3.68 11.03
N ARG A 269 8.96 -4.42 12.06
CA ARG A 269 9.81 -4.68 13.22
C ARG A 269 10.33 -6.11 13.19
N THR A 270 11.59 -6.27 13.57
CA THR A 270 12.24 -7.56 13.84
C THR A 270 12.58 -7.66 15.32
N SER A 271 13.08 -8.82 15.75
CA SER A 271 13.63 -8.97 17.10
C SER A 271 14.89 -8.11 17.38
N LYS A 272 15.47 -7.50 16.33
CA LYS A 272 16.68 -6.69 16.45
C LYS A 272 16.39 -5.18 16.42
N GLY A 273 15.28 -4.76 15.79
CA GLY A 273 14.94 -3.35 15.68
C GLY A 273 13.84 -3.05 14.66
N LEU A 274 13.70 -1.78 14.35
CA LEU A 274 12.83 -1.27 13.30
C LEU A 274 13.56 -1.30 11.97
N SER A 275 12.90 -1.72 10.92
CA SER A 275 13.39 -1.70 9.54
C SER A 275 12.44 -0.93 8.65
N GLY A 276 12.99 -0.29 7.62
CA GLY A 276 12.19 0.43 6.62
C GLY A 276 12.72 0.19 5.22
N TYR A 277 11.84 0.27 4.24
CA TYR A 277 12.17 0.12 2.84
C TYR A 277 11.38 1.08 1.96
N THR A 278 11.87 1.32 0.76
CA THR A 278 11.16 2.08 -0.27
C THR A 278 10.55 1.16 -1.31
N TYR A 279 9.51 1.64 -2.00
CA TYR A 279 8.95 0.99 -3.18
C TYR A 279 8.52 2.06 -4.20
N GLY A 280 9.03 1.97 -5.43
CA GLY A 280 8.76 2.93 -6.51
C GLY A 280 10.00 3.52 -7.17
N LEU A 281 11.19 3.38 -6.60
CA LEU A 281 12.45 3.92 -7.15
C LEU A 281 12.83 3.28 -8.49
N LYS A 282 12.44 2.04 -8.72
CA LYS A 282 12.72 1.29 -9.95
C LYS A 282 12.18 1.99 -11.20
N MET A 283 11.05 2.68 -11.11
CA MET A 283 10.49 3.45 -12.22
C MET A 283 11.42 4.61 -12.66
N PHE A 284 12.25 5.09 -11.73
CA PHE A 284 13.27 6.10 -11.98
C PHE A 284 14.62 5.51 -12.41
N GLY A 285 14.76 4.19 -12.41
CA GLY A 285 15.99 3.47 -12.77
C GLY A 285 16.95 3.29 -11.59
N GLU A 286 16.48 3.48 -10.37
CA GLU A 286 17.23 3.28 -9.14
C GLU A 286 16.81 1.97 -8.45
N LEU A 287 17.70 1.42 -7.60
CA LEU A 287 17.35 0.32 -6.73
C LEU A 287 16.52 0.84 -5.55
N GLU A 288 15.63 0.00 -5.04
CA GLU A 288 14.94 0.30 -3.79
C GLU A 288 15.93 0.37 -2.62
N ILE A 289 15.62 1.19 -1.63
CA ILE A 289 16.47 1.43 -0.46
C ILE A 289 15.90 0.68 0.73
N GLU A 290 16.75 0.09 1.54
CA GLU A 290 16.40 -0.62 2.76
C GLU A 290 17.31 -0.18 3.91
N VAL A 291 16.72 0.09 5.06
CA VAL A 291 17.40 0.34 6.34
C VAL A 291 16.96 -0.73 7.30
N LEU A 292 17.92 -1.44 7.90
CA LEU A 292 17.64 -2.61 8.73
C LEU A 292 17.98 -2.35 10.20
N ASP A 293 17.13 -2.90 11.07
CA ASP A 293 17.40 -3.11 12.50
C ASP A 293 17.85 -1.83 13.27
N THR A 294 17.27 -0.66 12.95
CA THR A 294 17.55 0.57 13.69
C THR A 294 16.85 0.61 15.05
N LEU A 295 17.40 1.32 16.00
CA LEU A 295 16.81 1.60 17.31
C LEU A 295 15.96 2.89 17.31
N GLY A 296 15.88 3.62 16.18
CA GLY A 296 15.10 4.84 16.02
C GLY A 296 13.59 4.59 16.03
N GLU A 297 12.83 5.67 16.11
CA GLU A 297 11.37 5.64 15.97
C GLU A 297 10.94 5.66 14.49
N THR A 298 9.68 5.30 14.23
CA THR A 298 9.15 5.19 12.85
C THR A 298 9.20 6.54 12.13
N GLU A 299 8.86 7.62 12.80
CA GLU A 299 8.88 8.98 12.28
C GLU A 299 10.29 9.42 11.84
N ASP A 300 11.29 9.15 12.68
CA ASP A 300 12.69 9.50 12.38
C ASP A 300 13.22 8.69 11.20
N LEU A 301 12.91 7.41 11.13
CA LEU A 301 13.29 6.53 10.02
C LEU A 301 12.58 6.95 8.72
N HIS A 302 11.31 7.37 8.80
CA HIS A 302 10.56 7.89 7.66
C HIS A 302 11.19 9.19 7.12
N GLU A 303 11.54 10.15 8.00
CA GLU A 303 12.21 11.38 7.60
C GLU A 303 13.57 11.10 6.95
N PHE A 304 14.33 10.18 7.53
CA PHE A 304 15.63 9.75 7.01
C PHE A 304 15.49 9.16 5.59
N LEU A 305 14.60 8.18 5.40
CA LEU A 305 14.35 7.56 4.09
C LEU A 305 13.84 8.57 3.06
N SER A 306 12.92 9.46 3.46
CA SER A 306 12.40 10.51 2.59
C SER A 306 13.50 11.47 2.11
N THR A 307 14.39 11.88 3.02
CA THR A 307 15.54 12.74 2.71
C THR A 307 16.51 12.03 1.77
N LEU A 308 16.77 10.75 2.00
CA LEU A 308 17.68 9.96 1.18
C LEU A 308 17.13 9.79 -0.24
N VAL A 309 15.86 9.41 -0.37
CA VAL A 309 15.17 9.28 -1.68
C VAL A 309 15.18 10.60 -2.44
N TYR A 310 14.84 11.70 -1.77
CA TYR A 310 14.89 13.02 -2.39
C TYR A 310 16.29 13.36 -2.92
N SER A 311 17.33 13.05 -2.13
CA SER A 311 18.73 13.31 -2.50
C SER A 311 19.18 12.46 -3.69
N VAL A 312 18.71 11.21 -3.78
CA VAL A 312 18.98 10.31 -4.91
C VAL A 312 18.26 10.82 -6.16
N LEU A 313 16.96 11.05 -6.11
CA LEU A 313 16.16 11.47 -7.27
C LEU A 313 16.54 12.87 -7.78
N SER A 314 17.05 13.76 -6.91
CA SER A 314 17.59 15.07 -7.31
C SER A 314 19.03 15.01 -7.85
N GLY A 315 19.66 13.84 -7.85
CA GLY A 315 21.04 13.63 -8.30
C GLY A 315 22.10 14.20 -7.37
N GLN A 316 21.76 14.52 -6.13
CA GLN A 316 22.72 14.99 -5.13
C GLN A 316 23.59 13.86 -4.58
N ILE A 317 23.03 12.66 -4.51
CA ILE A 317 23.70 11.45 -3.99
C ILE A 317 23.49 10.31 -4.99
N GLU A 318 24.57 9.56 -5.21
CA GLU A 318 24.53 8.29 -5.95
C GLU A 318 24.84 7.15 -4.98
N LEU A 319 23.89 6.21 -4.86
CA LEU A 319 24.05 5.04 -4.00
C LEU A 319 24.79 3.93 -4.76
N LYS A 320 26.05 3.69 -4.40
CA LYS A 320 26.88 2.62 -4.97
C LYS A 320 27.37 1.67 -3.90
N ASN A 321 27.32 0.40 -4.19
CA ASN A 321 27.84 -0.65 -3.32
C ASN A 321 29.26 -0.37 -2.86
N GLY A 322 29.48 -0.41 -1.54
CA GLY A 322 30.77 -0.18 -0.89
C GLY A 322 31.16 1.30 -0.73
N ASN A 323 30.34 2.23 -1.20
CA ASN A 323 30.59 3.66 -1.01
C ASN A 323 30.13 4.13 0.37
N LYS A 324 30.61 5.30 0.75
CA LYS A 324 30.08 6.07 1.86
C LYS A 324 29.36 7.30 1.32
N ILE A 325 28.24 7.62 1.92
CA ILE A 325 27.48 8.84 1.65
C ILE A 325 27.41 9.70 2.89
N SER A 326 27.15 10.99 2.74
CA SER A 326 26.90 11.90 3.84
C SER A 326 25.65 12.70 3.57
N LEU A 327 24.66 12.61 4.46
CA LEU A 327 23.44 13.42 4.43
C LEU A 327 23.57 14.68 5.28
N ALA A 328 24.48 14.67 6.27
CA ALA A 328 24.78 15.79 7.14
C ALA A 328 26.29 15.84 7.44
N GLU A 329 26.81 17.04 7.81
CA GLU A 329 28.21 17.20 8.16
C GLU A 329 28.63 16.24 9.30
N GLY A 330 29.63 15.41 9.03
CA GLY A 330 30.25 14.53 10.01
C GLY A 330 29.67 13.13 10.14
N HIS A 331 28.60 12.79 9.44
CA HIS A 331 28.02 11.45 9.43
C HIS A 331 28.25 10.77 8.08
N GLU A 332 29.18 9.80 8.05
CA GLU A 332 29.40 8.93 6.90
C GLU A 332 28.59 7.65 7.09
N LEU A 333 27.68 7.35 6.15
CA LEU A 333 26.84 6.16 6.16
C LEU A 333 27.36 5.17 5.11
N MET A 334 27.47 3.91 5.51
CA MET A 334 27.86 2.84 4.59
C MET A 334 26.71 2.45 3.68
N VAL A 335 27.03 2.20 2.41
CA VAL A 335 26.11 1.73 1.39
C VAL A 335 26.56 0.34 0.95
N SER A 336 25.64 -0.61 0.96
CA SER A 336 25.85 -1.96 0.45
C SER A 336 24.67 -2.44 -0.38
N GLU A 337 24.86 -3.42 -1.23
CA GLU A 337 23.80 -4.09 -1.97
C GLU A 337 23.58 -5.51 -1.43
N GLY A 338 22.35 -5.97 -1.40
CA GLY A 338 22.03 -7.32 -0.96
C GLY A 338 20.55 -7.66 -1.21
N MET A 339 20.23 -8.93 -1.01
CA MET A 339 18.81 -9.35 -1.07
C MET A 339 18.03 -8.63 0.03
N SER A 340 16.90 -8.06 -0.35
CA SER A 340 15.97 -7.44 0.59
C SER A 340 15.34 -8.50 1.50
N GLU A 341 15.05 -8.11 2.73
CA GLU A 341 14.24 -8.90 3.65
C GLU A 341 12.73 -8.68 3.40
N ALA A 342 12.35 -7.51 2.87
CA ALA A 342 10.95 -7.14 2.63
C ALA A 342 10.49 -7.40 1.19
N LEU A 343 11.34 -7.15 0.17
CA LEU A 343 10.93 -7.07 -1.24
C LEU A 343 11.38 -8.27 -2.10
N ASN A 344 12.10 -9.22 -1.54
CA ASN A 344 12.60 -10.40 -2.25
C ASN A 344 13.35 -10.07 -3.58
N GLU A 345 14.03 -8.92 -3.63
CA GLU A 345 14.88 -8.45 -4.73
C GLU A 345 16.17 -7.82 -4.19
N ILE A 346 17.09 -7.45 -5.07
CA ILE A 346 18.31 -6.73 -4.65
C ILE A 346 17.94 -5.28 -4.33
N THR A 347 18.31 -4.83 -3.14
CA THR A 347 18.12 -3.46 -2.66
C THR A 347 19.46 -2.84 -2.27
N VAL A 348 19.49 -1.53 -2.19
CA VAL A 348 20.57 -0.78 -1.56
C VAL A 348 20.29 -0.69 -0.06
N LYS A 349 21.20 -1.20 0.75
CA LYS A 349 21.12 -1.11 2.22
C LYS A 349 21.97 0.06 2.68
N VAL A 350 21.35 0.93 3.49
CA VAL A 350 21.99 2.11 4.06
C VAL A 350 21.96 1.99 5.58
N GLU A 351 23.09 2.20 6.23
CA GLU A 351 23.17 2.24 7.68
C GLU A 351 22.43 3.46 8.22
N TYR A 352 21.62 3.28 9.27
CA TYR A 352 20.98 4.38 9.98
C TYR A 352 22.00 5.06 10.90
N PRO A 353 22.01 6.40 11.01
CA PRO A 353 22.89 7.11 11.94
C PRO A 353 22.32 7.02 13.36
N ASP A 354 22.78 6.03 14.14
CA ASP A 354 22.41 5.86 15.57
C ASP A 354 23.04 6.95 16.45
#